data_6f1c00c1763e15cf43e857598fde3b66
#
_entry.id   6f1c00c1763e15cf43e857598fde3b66
#
_cell.length_a   1.000
_cell.length_b   1.000
_cell.length_c   1.000
_cell.angle_alpha   90.00
_cell.angle_beta   90.00
_cell.angle_gamma   90.00
#
_symmetry.space_group_name_H-M   'P 1'
#
loop_
_entity.id
_entity.type
_entity.pdbx_description
1 polymer ?
#
loop_
_entity_poly.entity_id
_entity_poly.type
_entity_poly.pdbx_seq_one_letter_code
_entity_poly.pdbx_strand_id
1 'polypeptide(L)'
;MLGQYYYHEILRKTIISFGTIFNDIHIRHRDGSGKESSDLRVPLAYGPMQKFLARLEQQADLNKAVQITLPRMSFETTNIAYDPTRKGGITQTFKATDGSKLRKVFMPVPYNLGFELNILVKLNDDALQIIEQILPYFQPSFNVTIDLVNVIGEKRDVPIVLDNISFQDDYEGDFTTRRALIYTLNFTAKTYL
;
A
#
# COMPACT_ATOMS: atom_id res chain seq x y z
N MET A 1 16.49 21.18 20.75
CA MET A 1 15.11 20.77 20.43
C MET A 1 15.00 19.37 19.84
N LEU A 2 16.00 18.85 19.14
CA LEU A 2 16.00 17.49 18.58
C LEU A 2 16.49 16.40 19.57
N GLY A 3 16.41 16.61 20.86
CA GLY A 3 16.84 15.66 21.89
C GLY A 3 15.73 15.01 22.69
N GLN A 4 14.47 15.36 22.45
CA GLN A 4 13.32 14.72 23.10
C GLN A 4 12.78 13.60 22.22
N TYR A 5 12.50 12.46 22.82
CA TYR A 5 11.93 11.32 22.13
C TYR A 5 10.43 11.53 21.91
N TYR A 6 10.03 11.64 20.61
CA TYR A 6 8.63 11.68 20.18
C TYR A 6 8.40 10.57 19.15
N TYR A 7 7.56 9.61 19.48
CA TYR A 7 7.22 8.56 18.53
C TYR A 7 5.77 8.13 18.74
N HIS A 8 4.89 8.58 17.84
CA HIS A 8 3.45 8.27 17.87
C HIS A 8 3.06 7.19 16.87
N GLU A 9 4.02 6.54 16.22
CA GLU A 9 3.84 5.46 15.23
C GLU A 9 2.97 5.86 14.02
N ILE A 10 2.81 7.14 13.72
CA ILE A 10 1.90 7.61 12.68
C ILE A 10 2.29 7.05 11.31
N LEU A 11 3.57 7.13 10.93
CA LEU A 11 4.07 6.57 9.67
C LEU A 11 3.84 5.06 9.61
N ARG A 12 4.16 4.34 10.69
CA ARG A 12 3.94 2.90 10.77
C ARG A 12 2.47 2.53 10.63
N LYS A 13 1.58 3.24 11.31
CA LYS A 13 0.13 3.04 11.20
C LYS A 13 -0.37 3.30 9.80
N THR A 14 0.13 4.36 9.13
CA THR A 14 -0.22 4.68 7.74
C THR A 14 0.20 3.56 6.79
N ILE A 15 1.42 3.01 6.93
CA ILE A 15 1.91 1.89 6.11
C ILE A 15 1.08 0.63 6.34
N ILE A 16 0.77 0.29 7.59
CA ILE A 16 -0.06 -0.87 7.92
C ILE A 16 -1.47 -0.71 7.36
N SER A 17 -2.06 0.47 7.52
CA SER A 17 -3.40 0.78 7.01
C SER A 17 -3.47 0.68 5.49
N PHE A 18 -2.43 1.17 4.78
CA PHE A 18 -2.31 0.99 3.33
C PHE A 18 -2.30 -0.49 2.94
N GLY A 19 -1.47 -1.31 3.60
CA GLY A 19 -1.42 -2.74 3.32
C GLY A 19 -2.74 -3.46 3.62
N THR A 20 -3.49 -3.00 4.63
CA THR A 20 -4.78 -3.61 5.01
C THR A 20 -5.84 -3.44 3.92
N ILE A 21 -5.83 -2.32 3.16
CA ILE A 21 -6.79 -2.08 2.06
C ILE A 21 -6.73 -3.19 1.00
N PHE A 22 -5.53 -3.69 0.70
CA PHE A 22 -5.31 -4.64 -0.40
C PHE A 22 -5.12 -6.09 0.08
N ASN A 23 -5.33 -6.37 1.37
CA ASN A 23 -4.99 -7.68 1.94
C ASN A 23 -6.01 -8.78 1.65
N ASP A 24 -7.18 -8.45 1.10
CA ASP A 24 -8.30 -9.39 0.89
C ASP A 24 -8.79 -9.40 -0.56
N ILE A 25 -7.85 -9.36 -1.51
CA ILE A 25 -8.12 -9.44 -2.93
C ILE A 25 -8.10 -10.90 -3.36
N HIS A 26 -9.15 -11.34 -4.06
CA HIS A 26 -9.34 -12.69 -4.56
C HIS A 26 -9.43 -12.72 -6.08
N ILE A 27 -8.89 -13.76 -6.69
CA ILE A 27 -9.11 -14.08 -8.11
C ILE A 27 -9.88 -15.39 -8.22
N ARG A 28 -10.75 -15.46 -9.24
CA ARG A 28 -11.58 -16.63 -9.49
C ARG A 28 -11.38 -17.11 -10.92
N HIS A 29 -11.05 -18.38 -11.05
CA HIS A 29 -11.02 -19.04 -12.34
C HIS A 29 -12.34 -19.76 -12.60
N ARG A 30 -12.82 -19.71 -13.85
CA ARG A 30 -14.02 -20.42 -14.31
C ARG A 30 -13.63 -21.51 -15.28
N ASP A 31 -14.30 -22.64 -15.16
CA ASP A 31 -14.19 -23.74 -16.11
C ASP A 31 -14.96 -23.40 -17.40
N GLY A 32 -14.70 -24.10 -18.50
CA GLY A 32 -15.39 -23.92 -19.78
C GLY A 32 -16.92 -24.02 -19.74
N SER A 33 -17.47 -24.54 -18.65
CA SER A 33 -18.92 -24.58 -18.37
C SER A 33 -19.44 -23.34 -17.60
N GLY A 34 -18.58 -22.37 -17.29
CA GLY A 34 -18.93 -21.15 -16.52
C GLY A 34 -18.99 -21.36 -15.01
N LYS A 35 -18.70 -22.57 -14.52
CA LYS A 35 -18.68 -22.88 -13.09
C LYS A 35 -17.36 -22.44 -12.47
N GLU A 36 -17.41 -21.86 -11.26
CA GLU A 36 -16.19 -21.49 -10.51
C GLU A 36 -15.36 -22.74 -10.21
N SER A 37 -14.11 -22.74 -10.69
CA SER A 37 -13.15 -23.84 -10.55
C SER A 37 -12.22 -23.62 -9.36
N SER A 38 -11.80 -22.37 -9.12
CA SER A 38 -10.92 -22.04 -8.00
C SER A 38 -11.14 -20.60 -7.53
N ASP A 39 -11.03 -20.38 -6.23
CA ASP A 39 -10.96 -19.06 -5.57
C ASP A 39 -9.60 -18.97 -4.87
N LEU A 40 -8.79 -18.01 -5.27
CA LEU A 40 -7.44 -17.83 -4.77
C LEU A 40 -7.27 -16.43 -4.20
N ARG A 41 -6.96 -16.34 -2.91
CA ARG A 41 -6.55 -15.09 -2.28
C ARG A 41 -5.15 -14.71 -2.74
N VAL A 42 -4.99 -13.47 -3.21
CA VAL A 42 -3.70 -12.95 -3.68
C VAL A 42 -2.85 -12.51 -2.48
N PRO A 43 -1.68 -13.14 -2.23
CA PRO A 43 -0.85 -12.77 -1.10
C PRO A 43 -0.21 -11.40 -1.31
N LEU A 44 -0.28 -10.55 -0.27
CA LEU A 44 0.34 -9.24 -0.21
C LEU A 44 1.54 -9.25 0.73
N ALA A 45 2.65 -8.58 0.35
CA ALA A 45 3.81 -8.44 1.20
C ALA A 45 4.43 -7.03 1.10
N TYR A 46 4.96 -6.54 2.24
CA TYR A 46 5.72 -5.29 2.25
C TYR A 46 7.16 -5.54 1.79
N GLY A 47 7.58 -4.81 0.77
CA GLY A 47 8.94 -4.85 0.26
C GLY A 47 9.04 -4.53 -1.24
N PRO A 48 10.25 -4.20 -1.72
CA PRO A 48 10.47 -3.83 -3.10
C PRO A 48 10.20 -4.99 -4.06
N MET A 49 9.66 -4.66 -5.23
CA MET A 49 9.33 -5.61 -6.29
C MET A 49 10.53 -6.48 -6.68
N GLN A 50 11.72 -5.89 -6.78
CA GLN A 50 12.95 -6.60 -7.17
C GLN A 50 13.28 -7.79 -6.27
N LYS A 51 12.94 -7.69 -4.98
CA LYS A 51 13.14 -8.79 -4.03
C LYS A 51 12.30 -10.02 -4.39
N PHE A 52 11.13 -9.80 -4.94
CA PHE A 52 10.22 -10.88 -5.35
C PHE A 52 10.61 -11.41 -6.73
N LEU A 53 11.02 -10.57 -7.67
CA LEU A 53 11.56 -10.98 -8.98
C LEU A 53 12.83 -11.82 -8.83
N ALA A 54 13.78 -11.38 -8.00
CA ALA A 54 14.99 -12.14 -7.73
C ALA A 54 14.71 -13.55 -7.16
N ARG A 55 13.62 -13.71 -6.39
CA ARG A 55 13.21 -15.03 -5.89
C ARG A 55 12.52 -15.89 -6.94
N LEU A 56 11.90 -15.29 -7.97
CA LEU A 56 11.38 -16.02 -9.13
C LEU A 56 12.53 -16.54 -9.99
N GLU A 57 13.67 -15.80 -10.04
CA GLU A 57 14.88 -16.20 -10.78
C GLU A 57 15.67 -17.32 -10.10
N GLN A 58 15.66 -17.36 -8.77
CA GLN A 58 16.33 -18.43 -8.06
C GLN A 58 15.60 -19.74 -8.37
N GLN A 59 16.20 -20.54 -9.23
CA GLN A 59 15.79 -21.92 -9.46
C GLN A 59 15.67 -22.61 -8.09
N ALA A 60 14.54 -23.28 -7.89
CA ALA A 60 14.29 -24.01 -6.66
C ALA A 60 15.45 -24.98 -6.40
N ASP A 61 16.27 -24.68 -5.40
CA ASP A 61 17.20 -25.65 -4.86
C ASP A 61 16.36 -26.83 -4.39
N LEU A 62 16.56 -28.01 -4.95
CA LEU A 62 15.73 -29.22 -4.75
C LEU A 62 15.50 -29.57 -3.27
N ASN A 63 16.25 -28.96 -2.37
CA ASN A 63 16.15 -29.14 -0.91
C ASN A 63 15.39 -28.05 -0.15
N LYS A 64 14.98 -26.96 -0.80
CA LYS A 64 14.19 -25.88 -0.18
C LYS A 64 13.07 -25.44 -1.10
N ALA A 65 11.91 -26.07 -0.97
CA ALA A 65 10.69 -25.73 -1.67
C ALA A 65 10.10 -24.39 -1.19
N VAL A 66 10.77 -23.28 -1.48
CA VAL A 66 10.20 -21.93 -1.36
C VAL A 66 9.95 -21.42 -2.78
N GLN A 67 8.99 -22.02 -3.45
CA GLN A 67 8.46 -21.49 -4.69
C GLN A 67 7.58 -20.29 -4.37
N ILE A 68 7.94 -19.13 -4.91
CA ILE A 68 7.02 -18.00 -4.96
C ILE A 68 6.00 -18.30 -6.05
N THR A 69 4.75 -18.49 -5.64
CA THR A 69 3.64 -18.65 -6.58
C THR A 69 3.11 -17.29 -7.03
N LEU A 70 2.86 -17.15 -8.32
CA LEU A 70 2.06 -16.07 -8.89
C LEU A 70 0.59 -16.51 -8.93
N PRO A 71 -0.38 -15.61 -8.76
CA PRO A 71 -0.29 -14.16 -8.59
C PRO A 71 0.18 -13.73 -7.19
N ARG A 72 0.81 -12.55 -7.14
CA ARG A 72 1.30 -11.96 -5.90
C ARG A 72 1.30 -10.44 -5.96
N MET A 73 1.12 -9.79 -4.81
CA MET A 73 1.26 -8.35 -4.68
C MET A 73 2.38 -8.00 -3.71
N SER A 74 3.06 -6.90 -3.99
CA SER A 74 4.02 -6.29 -3.07
C SER A 74 3.79 -4.78 -3.02
N PHE A 75 4.06 -4.16 -1.88
CA PHE A 75 4.03 -2.71 -1.77
C PHE A 75 5.21 -2.19 -0.98
N GLU A 76 5.61 -0.97 -1.30
CA GLU A 76 6.65 -0.26 -0.59
C GLU A 76 6.36 1.23 -0.49
N THR A 77 7.06 1.90 0.43
CA THR A 77 7.04 3.35 0.55
C THR A 77 8.12 3.92 -0.33
N THR A 78 7.77 4.81 -1.26
CA THR A 78 8.70 5.38 -2.24
C THR A 78 9.31 6.69 -1.79
N ASN A 79 8.50 7.60 -1.22
CA ASN A 79 8.97 8.90 -0.78
C ASN A 79 8.15 9.47 0.38
N ILE A 80 8.70 10.48 1.03
CA ILE A 80 8.02 11.33 2.03
C ILE A 80 8.32 12.78 1.63
N ALA A 81 7.27 13.54 1.33
CA ALA A 81 7.40 14.94 0.91
C ALA A 81 6.54 15.86 1.78
N TYR A 82 7.10 17.02 2.16
CA TYR A 82 6.33 18.07 2.83
C TYR A 82 5.30 18.68 1.87
N ASP A 83 4.07 18.93 2.37
CA ASP A 83 3.03 19.57 1.57
C ASP A 83 2.80 21.02 2.04
N PRO A 84 3.34 22.02 1.33
CA PRO A 84 3.17 23.42 1.70
C PRO A 84 1.73 23.91 1.51
N THR A 85 0.92 23.26 0.67
CA THR A 85 -0.45 23.71 0.36
C THR A 85 -1.41 23.50 1.53
N ARG A 86 -1.15 22.50 2.37
CA ARG A 86 -1.95 22.15 3.56
C ARG A 86 -1.38 22.71 4.85
N LYS A 87 -0.35 23.57 4.79
CA LYS A 87 0.30 24.15 5.96
C LYS A 87 -0.67 25.01 6.78
N GLY A 88 -0.86 24.66 8.07
CA GLY A 88 -1.50 25.52 9.05
C GLY A 88 -0.56 26.58 9.60
N GLY A 89 -1.11 27.58 10.30
CA GLY A 89 -0.30 28.58 11.00
C GLY A 89 0.54 27.95 12.12
N ILE A 90 1.83 28.30 12.18
CA ILE A 90 2.79 27.74 13.16
C ILE A 90 2.37 28.02 14.61
N THR A 91 1.65 29.12 14.82
CA THR A 91 1.16 29.55 16.13
C THR A 91 -0.16 28.90 16.54
N GLN A 92 -0.83 28.19 15.63
CA GLN A 92 -2.08 27.53 15.94
C GLN A 92 -1.84 26.31 16.84
N THR A 93 -2.65 26.21 17.88
CA THR A 93 -2.59 25.10 18.82
C THR A 93 -4.00 24.63 19.13
N PHE A 94 -4.15 23.32 19.25
CA PHE A 94 -5.39 22.73 19.76
C PHE A 94 -5.31 22.58 21.28
N LYS A 95 -6.43 22.85 21.93
CA LYS A 95 -6.61 22.52 23.34
C LYS A 95 -7.43 21.22 23.39
N ALA A 96 -6.84 20.18 23.93
CA ALA A 96 -7.53 18.91 24.19
C ALA A 96 -7.69 18.72 25.68
N THR A 97 -8.84 18.23 26.13
CA THR A 97 -9.12 17.92 27.53
C THR A 97 -9.06 16.39 27.68
N ASP A 98 -8.16 15.93 28.53
CA ASP A 98 -8.07 14.55 28.95
C ASP A 98 -8.59 14.48 30.40
N GLY A 99 -9.90 14.23 30.56
CA GLY A 99 -10.56 14.26 31.83
C GLY A 99 -10.41 15.62 32.53
N SER A 100 -9.60 15.69 33.60
CA SER A 100 -9.37 16.89 34.39
C SER A 100 -8.18 17.75 33.94
N LYS A 101 -7.37 17.31 32.96
CA LYS A 101 -6.16 18.01 32.53
C LYS A 101 -6.30 18.61 31.13
N LEU A 102 -6.02 19.90 31.01
CA LEU A 102 -5.94 20.60 29.74
C LEU A 102 -4.57 20.28 29.09
N ARG A 103 -4.57 19.71 27.91
CA ARG A 103 -3.35 19.47 27.10
C ARG A 103 -3.33 20.40 25.91
N LYS A 104 -2.17 20.96 25.63
CA LYS A 104 -1.92 21.80 24.46
C LYS A 104 -1.20 20.96 23.42
N VAL A 105 -1.78 20.88 22.21
CA VAL A 105 -1.20 20.17 21.08
C VAL A 105 -0.91 21.15 19.96
N PHE A 106 0.28 21.08 19.40
CA PHE A 106 0.64 21.89 18.23
C PHE A 106 -0.07 21.39 16.97
N MET A 107 -0.26 22.29 16.01
CA MET A 107 -0.83 21.94 14.72
C MET A 107 0.07 20.90 14.04
N PRO A 108 -0.47 19.76 13.60
CA PRO A 108 0.33 18.74 12.93
C PRO A 108 0.80 19.22 11.56
N VAL A 109 1.96 18.77 11.18
CA VAL A 109 2.63 19.16 9.92
C VAL A 109 2.18 18.24 8.80
N PRO A 110 1.71 18.78 7.65
CA PRO A 110 1.25 17.97 6.54
C PRO A 110 2.41 17.36 5.74
N TYR A 111 2.33 16.07 5.50
CA TYR A 111 3.24 15.32 4.64
C TYR A 111 2.48 14.44 3.66
N ASN A 112 3.05 14.26 2.48
CA ASN A 112 2.62 13.31 1.48
C ASN A 112 3.55 12.09 1.55
N LEU A 113 2.97 10.92 1.70
CA LEU A 113 3.67 9.64 1.73
C LEU A 113 3.35 8.87 0.45
N GLY A 114 4.35 8.67 -0.40
CA GLY A 114 4.20 7.91 -1.65
C GLY A 114 4.28 6.42 -1.39
N PHE A 115 3.40 5.67 -2.04
CA PHE A 115 3.38 4.21 -2.05
C PHE A 115 3.39 3.69 -3.47
N GLU A 116 4.03 2.57 -3.65
CA GLU A 116 4.01 1.79 -4.87
C GLU A 116 3.45 0.41 -4.56
N LEU A 117 2.39 0.01 -5.26
CA LEU A 117 1.80 -1.32 -5.20
C LEU A 117 2.11 -2.04 -6.51
N ASN A 118 2.83 -3.13 -6.43
CA ASN A 118 3.19 -3.97 -7.57
C ASN A 118 2.37 -5.26 -7.55
N ILE A 119 1.72 -5.54 -8.66
CA ILE A 119 0.92 -6.75 -8.90
C ILE A 119 1.70 -7.60 -9.90
N LEU A 120 2.14 -8.77 -9.48
CA LEU A 120 2.89 -9.72 -10.29
C LEU A 120 1.99 -10.90 -10.63
N VAL A 121 1.73 -11.11 -11.91
CA VAL A 121 0.87 -12.18 -12.41
C VAL A 121 1.50 -12.87 -13.62
N LYS A 122 1.02 -14.08 -13.94
CA LYS A 122 1.39 -14.79 -15.16
C LYS A 122 0.38 -14.59 -16.28
N LEU A 123 -0.90 -14.53 -15.93
CA LEU A 123 -2.02 -14.35 -16.86
C LEU A 123 -2.57 -12.92 -16.77
N ASN A 124 -2.87 -12.34 -17.93
CA ASN A 124 -3.44 -10.98 -17.97
C ASN A 124 -4.83 -10.90 -17.32
N ASP A 125 -5.63 -11.96 -17.45
CA ASP A 125 -6.97 -12.02 -16.84
C ASP A 125 -6.91 -11.91 -15.31
N ASP A 126 -5.90 -12.50 -14.67
CA ASP A 126 -5.69 -12.39 -13.23
C ASP A 126 -5.37 -10.95 -12.83
N ALA A 127 -4.54 -10.25 -13.63
CA ALA A 127 -4.23 -8.85 -13.41
C ALA A 127 -5.46 -7.96 -13.52
N LEU A 128 -6.27 -8.16 -14.55
CA LEU A 128 -7.49 -7.39 -14.77
C LEU A 128 -8.50 -7.60 -13.64
N GLN A 129 -8.69 -8.84 -13.17
CA GLN A 129 -9.54 -9.13 -12.02
C GLN A 129 -9.08 -8.39 -10.75
N ILE A 130 -7.76 -8.33 -10.49
CA ILE A 130 -7.22 -7.61 -9.34
C ILE A 130 -7.46 -6.10 -9.49
N ILE A 131 -7.15 -5.54 -10.66
CA ILE A 131 -7.27 -4.09 -10.92
C ILE A 131 -8.73 -3.65 -10.84
N GLU A 132 -9.66 -4.40 -11.42
CA GLU A 132 -11.09 -4.10 -11.37
C GLU A 132 -11.66 -4.15 -9.94
N GLN A 133 -11.04 -4.86 -9.02
CA GLN A 133 -11.41 -4.83 -7.60
C GLN A 133 -10.85 -3.59 -6.88
N ILE A 134 -9.75 -3.01 -7.37
CA ILE A 134 -9.09 -1.86 -6.73
C ILE A 134 -9.69 -0.54 -7.21
N LEU A 135 -9.80 -0.35 -8.53
CA LEU A 135 -10.11 0.96 -9.14
C LEU A 135 -11.41 1.60 -8.66
N PRO A 136 -12.52 0.89 -8.48
CA PRO A 136 -13.79 1.52 -8.10
C PRO A 136 -13.78 2.22 -6.73
N TYR A 137 -12.85 1.85 -5.86
CA TYR A 137 -12.71 2.47 -4.53
C TYR A 137 -11.99 3.81 -4.53
N PHE A 138 -11.24 4.13 -5.62
CA PHE A 138 -10.45 5.35 -5.73
C PHE A 138 -11.14 6.39 -6.64
N GLN A 139 -12.11 7.15 -6.08
CA GLN A 139 -12.88 8.20 -6.76
C GLN A 139 -12.84 9.54 -6.00
N PRO A 140 -11.85 10.37 -6.14
CA PRO A 140 -10.46 10.17 -6.54
C PRO A 140 -9.61 9.58 -5.41
N SER A 141 -10.13 9.49 -4.17
CA SER A 141 -9.39 9.03 -3.01
C SER A 141 -10.18 8.04 -2.16
N PHE A 142 -9.46 7.15 -1.51
CA PHE A 142 -9.96 6.28 -0.46
C PHE A 142 -9.51 6.82 0.90
N ASN A 143 -10.45 7.05 1.83
CA ASN A 143 -10.14 7.61 3.13
C ASN A 143 -9.95 6.51 4.17
N VAL A 144 -8.82 6.54 4.88
CA VAL A 144 -8.52 5.65 5.98
C VAL A 144 -8.41 6.43 7.27
N THR A 145 -9.16 6.05 8.28
CA THR A 145 -9.12 6.70 9.60
C THR A 145 -7.96 6.13 10.41
N ILE A 146 -7.03 6.99 10.82
CA ILE A 146 -5.87 6.63 11.63
C ILE A 146 -5.90 7.36 12.97
N ASP A 147 -5.59 6.64 14.05
CA ASP A 147 -5.40 7.24 15.37
C ASP A 147 -4.05 7.97 15.41
N LEU A 148 -4.04 9.30 15.37
CA LEU A 148 -2.82 10.11 15.39
C LEU A 148 -2.17 10.08 16.77
N VAL A 149 -2.94 10.41 17.81
CA VAL A 149 -2.44 10.49 19.18
C VAL A 149 -3.37 9.70 20.09
N ASN A 150 -2.98 8.50 20.47
CA ASN A 150 -3.78 7.60 21.31
C ASN A 150 -4.15 8.22 22.67
N VAL A 151 -3.25 9.06 23.21
CA VAL A 151 -3.44 9.69 24.54
C VAL A 151 -4.60 10.68 24.57
N ILE A 152 -4.97 11.25 23.42
CA ILE A 152 -6.03 12.28 23.30
C ILE A 152 -7.24 11.71 22.55
N GLY A 153 -7.11 10.50 21.97
CA GLY A 153 -8.15 9.87 21.15
C GLY A 153 -8.40 10.61 19.83
N GLU A 154 -7.41 11.41 19.35
CA GLU A 154 -7.56 12.14 18.09
C GLU A 154 -7.41 11.17 16.91
N LYS A 155 -8.50 11.04 16.15
CA LYS A 155 -8.56 10.29 14.91
C LYS A 155 -8.56 11.24 13.72
N ARG A 156 -7.86 10.89 12.66
CA ARG A 156 -7.89 11.62 11.39
C ARG A 156 -8.05 10.72 10.21
N ASP A 157 -8.79 11.21 9.24
CA ASP A 157 -8.91 10.57 7.94
C ASP A 157 -7.70 10.96 7.09
N VAL A 158 -7.02 9.93 6.60
CA VAL A 158 -5.89 10.05 5.68
C VAL A 158 -6.41 9.66 4.29
N PRO A 159 -6.59 10.63 3.39
CA PRO A 159 -6.96 10.33 2.01
C PRO A 159 -5.76 9.72 1.29
N ILE A 160 -6.00 8.58 0.64
CA ILE A 160 -5.06 7.88 -0.24
C ILE A 160 -5.55 8.07 -1.66
N VAL A 161 -4.77 8.72 -2.49
CA VAL A 161 -5.09 9.04 -3.88
C VAL A 161 -4.32 8.08 -4.78
N LEU A 162 -4.97 7.54 -5.80
CA LEU A 162 -4.31 6.80 -6.88
C LEU A 162 -3.83 7.81 -7.93
N ASP A 163 -2.52 7.88 -8.12
CA ASP A 163 -1.91 8.87 -9.02
C ASP A 163 -1.74 8.33 -10.44
N ASN A 164 -1.21 7.11 -10.57
CA ASN A 164 -0.86 6.53 -11.87
C ASN A 164 -0.86 5.00 -11.82
N ILE A 165 -1.10 4.39 -12.99
CA ILE A 165 -0.97 2.96 -13.23
C ILE A 165 -0.08 2.76 -14.44
N SER A 166 0.94 1.93 -14.31
CA SER A 166 1.80 1.48 -15.40
C SER A 166 1.85 -0.04 -15.44
N PHE A 167 2.15 -0.59 -16.59
CA PHE A 167 2.32 -2.03 -16.76
C PHE A 167 3.58 -2.33 -17.56
N GLN A 168 4.20 -3.45 -17.24
CA GLN A 168 5.40 -3.93 -17.90
C GLN A 168 5.34 -5.45 -18.03
N ASP A 169 5.66 -5.93 -19.21
CA ASP A 169 5.88 -7.36 -19.47
C ASP A 169 7.36 -7.71 -19.23
N ASP A 170 7.61 -8.71 -18.40
CA ASP A 170 8.95 -9.25 -18.16
C ASP A 170 9.06 -10.64 -18.81
N TYR A 171 10.02 -10.79 -19.74
CA TYR A 171 10.28 -12.01 -20.50
C TYR A 171 11.61 -12.63 -20.07
N GLU A 172 11.68 -13.94 -20.05
CA GLU A 172 12.90 -14.69 -19.73
C GLU A 172 13.62 -15.10 -21.00
N GLY A 173 14.73 -14.41 -21.32
CA GLY A 173 15.68 -14.75 -22.39
C GLY A 173 15.16 -14.64 -23.81
N ASP A 174 13.96 -15.05 -24.12
CA ASP A 174 13.33 -15.00 -25.43
C ASP A 174 11.88 -14.48 -25.29
N PHE A 175 11.40 -13.73 -26.31
CA PHE A 175 10.04 -13.14 -26.33
C PHE A 175 8.91 -14.17 -26.37
N THR A 176 9.26 -15.46 -26.48
CA THR A 176 8.27 -16.56 -26.48
C THR A 176 7.83 -16.97 -25.06
N THR A 177 8.66 -16.70 -24.04
CA THR A 177 8.40 -17.16 -22.68
C THR A 177 8.21 -15.98 -21.74
N ARG A 178 6.96 -15.63 -21.46
CA ARG A 178 6.61 -14.59 -20.47
C ARG A 178 6.93 -15.10 -19.06
N ARG A 179 7.75 -14.36 -18.33
CA ARG A 179 8.11 -14.64 -16.96
C ARG A 179 7.09 -14.09 -15.97
N ALA A 180 6.80 -12.81 -16.07
CA ALA A 180 5.80 -12.15 -15.27
C ALA A 180 5.22 -10.92 -16.00
N LEU A 181 3.96 -10.65 -15.75
CA LEU A 181 3.31 -9.38 -16.10
C LEU A 181 3.20 -8.56 -14.81
N ILE A 182 3.70 -7.33 -14.86
CA ILE A 182 3.81 -6.45 -13.72
C ILE A 182 2.94 -5.23 -13.93
N TYR A 183 1.99 -5.01 -13.01
CA TYR A 183 1.26 -3.75 -12.91
C TYR A 183 1.75 -2.99 -11.69
N THR A 184 2.13 -1.74 -11.89
CA THR A 184 2.58 -0.84 -10.85
C THR A 184 1.58 0.29 -10.67
N LEU A 185 1.00 0.39 -9.47
CA LEU A 185 0.07 1.43 -9.07
C LEU A 185 0.76 2.36 -8.08
N ASN A 186 0.80 3.64 -8.39
CA ASN A 186 1.38 4.67 -7.54
C ASN A 186 0.29 5.41 -6.77
N PHE A 187 0.49 5.56 -5.47
CA PHE A 187 -0.45 6.22 -4.58
C PHE A 187 0.22 7.29 -3.74
N THR A 188 -0.55 8.32 -3.41
CA THR A 188 -0.15 9.36 -2.46
C THR A 188 -1.11 9.39 -1.27
N ALA A 189 -0.60 9.08 -0.08
CA ALA A 189 -1.33 9.23 1.18
C ALA A 189 -1.02 10.60 1.81
N LYS A 190 -2.06 11.41 2.06
CA LYS A 190 -1.94 12.76 2.62
C LYS A 190 -2.04 12.70 4.14
N THR A 191 -0.91 12.48 4.81
CA THR A 191 -0.82 12.33 6.27
C THR A 191 -0.40 13.61 6.98
N TYR A 192 -0.44 13.56 8.31
CA TYR A 192 -0.01 14.63 9.22
C TYR A 192 0.89 14.05 10.30
N LEU A 193 2.00 14.74 10.58
CA LEU A 193 3.00 14.37 11.61
C LEU A 193 3.05 15.40 12.72
#